data_41a5e40c959c1843c218833432e8ea22
#
_entry.id   41a5e40c959c1843c218833432e8ea22
#
_cell.length_a   1.000
_cell.length_b   1.000
_cell.length_c   1.000
_cell.angle_alpha   90.00
_cell.angle_beta   90.00
_cell.angle_gamma   90.00
#
_symmetry.space_group_name_H-M   'P 1'
#
loop_
_entity.id
_entity.type
_entity.pdbx_description
1 polymer ?
#
loop_
_entity_poly.entity_id
_entity_poly.type
_entity_poly.pdbx_seq_one_letter_code
_entity_poly.pdbx_strand_id
1 'polypeptide(L)'
;MAVQATFFFFAWTTFAPAIGSMTIDITADGVSAAAKLALTPVQRALGAALAALPVLVLGYGLWRLDRLLLNFRRQDLFTPQSVAHLRAFAGATLAATLLSIVEPPVRTLGWWLITGVKSPLQIGLTGEQAMLILVCGLFYLVTRMMQEGGRLAQENEGFV
;
A
#
# COMPACT_ATOMS: atom_id res chain seq x y z
N MET A 1 -7.20 -0.45 8.31
CA MET A 1 -6.68 0.88 8.76
C MET A 1 -5.96 0.79 10.11
N ALA A 2 -6.61 0.36 11.22
CA ALA A 2 -5.96 0.33 12.54
C ALA A 2 -4.70 -0.53 12.57
N VAL A 3 -4.73 -1.75 12.06
CA VAL A 3 -3.57 -2.67 12.03
C VAL A 3 -2.38 -2.06 11.28
N GLN A 4 -2.62 -1.42 10.15
CA GLN A 4 -1.59 -0.78 9.33
C GLN A 4 -0.98 0.44 10.03
N ALA A 5 -1.80 1.26 10.68
CA ALA A 5 -1.32 2.41 11.47
C ALA A 5 -0.50 1.94 12.68
N THR A 6 -0.92 0.87 13.34
CA THR A 6 -0.19 0.26 14.45
C THR A 6 1.17 -0.28 13.98
N PHE A 7 1.20 -1.03 12.88
CA PHE A 7 2.44 -1.54 12.29
C PHE A 7 3.39 -0.38 11.94
N PHE A 8 2.88 0.66 11.27
CA PHE A 8 3.66 1.84 10.92
C PHE A 8 4.26 2.54 12.16
N PHE A 9 3.44 2.71 13.20
CA PHE A 9 3.90 3.31 14.46
C PHE A 9 5.05 2.51 15.08
N PHE A 10 4.91 1.18 15.21
CA PHE A 10 5.96 0.34 15.77
C PHE A 10 7.21 0.25 14.89
N ALA A 11 7.07 0.30 13.56
CA ALA A 11 8.20 0.26 12.64
C ALA A 11 9.15 1.46 12.82
N TRP A 12 8.62 2.65 13.19
CA TRP A 12 9.37 3.89 13.28
C TRP A 12 9.63 4.38 14.71
N THR A 13 9.03 3.77 15.72
CA THR A 13 9.32 4.06 17.14
C THR A 13 10.36 3.10 17.70
N THR A 14 10.99 3.49 18.82
CA THR A 14 11.89 2.60 19.59
C THR A 14 11.15 1.61 20.47
N PHE A 15 9.81 1.68 20.47
CA PHE A 15 9.00 0.80 21.28
C PHE A 15 8.92 -0.57 20.64
N ALA A 16 9.38 -1.62 21.34
CA ALA A 16 9.25 -3.01 20.95
C ALA A 16 8.16 -3.66 21.82
N PRO A 17 7.03 -4.07 21.27
CA PRO A 17 6.03 -4.78 22.06
C PRO A 17 6.58 -6.13 22.48
N ALA A 18 6.40 -6.47 23.77
CA ALA A 18 6.81 -7.76 24.33
C ALA A 18 5.57 -8.52 24.82
N ILE A 19 5.49 -9.79 24.47
CA ILE A 19 4.46 -10.72 24.97
C ILE A 19 5.18 -11.82 25.75
N GLY A 20 5.18 -11.72 27.08
CA GLY A 20 5.94 -12.62 27.95
C GLY A 20 7.46 -12.46 27.75
N SER A 21 8.14 -13.54 27.39
CA SER A 21 9.58 -13.54 27.08
C SER A 21 9.91 -13.27 25.60
N MET A 22 8.90 -13.12 24.72
CA MET A 22 9.10 -12.85 23.30
C MET A 22 9.04 -11.34 23.04
N THR A 23 10.11 -10.77 22.47
CA THR A 23 10.13 -9.44 21.89
C THR A 23 9.74 -9.52 20.41
N ILE A 24 8.76 -8.72 20.00
CA ILE A 24 8.34 -8.64 18.61
C ILE A 24 9.04 -7.45 17.98
N ASP A 25 10.05 -7.69 17.14
CA ASP A 25 10.74 -6.65 16.40
C ASP A 25 9.98 -6.31 15.11
N ILE A 26 9.36 -5.13 15.10
CA ILE A 26 8.73 -4.57 13.91
C ILE A 26 9.67 -3.53 13.34
N THR A 27 10.19 -3.78 12.14
CA THR A 27 11.11 -2.90 11.44
C THR A 27 10.57 -2.48 10.09
N ALA A 28 10.96 -1.29 9.62
CA ALA A 28 10.69 -0.86 8.25
C ALA A 28 11.52 -1.70 7.27
N ASP A 29 11.04 -1.86 6.06
CA ASP A 29 11.73 -2.61 5.00
C ASP A 29 13.14 -2.05 4.76
N GLY A 30 14.13 -2.95 4.69
CA GLY A 30 15.54 -2.58 4.53
C GLY A 30 16.20 -1.97 5.78
N VAL A 31 15.55 -1.97 6.95
CA VAL A 31 16.12 -1.47 8.22
C VAL A 31 16.23 -2.62 9.21
N SER A 32 17.45 -2.99 9.60
CA SER A 32 17.65 -4.00 10.66
C SER A 32 17.26 -3.44 12.04
N ALA A 33 16.93 -4.31 13.00
CA ALA A 33 16.61 -3.91 14.37
C ALA A 33 17.76 -3.09 15.02
N ALA A 34 19.00 -3.49 14.80
CA ALA A 34 20.17 -2.76 15.27
C ALA A 34 20.30 -1.37 14.63
N ALA A 35 20.08 -1.28 13.30
CA ALA A 35 20.09 0.00 12.59
C ALA A 35 18.98 0.92 13.08
N LYS A 36 17.77 0.39 13.36
CA LYS A 36 16.63 1.15 13.89
C LYS A 36 16.98 1.87 15.20
N LEU A 37 17.71 1.22 16.09
CA LEU A 37 18.15 1.82 17.36
C LEU A 37 19.21 2.90 17.16
N ALA A 38 20.07 2.78 16.16
CA ALA A 38 21.14 3.71 15.83
C ALA A 38 20.67 4.96 15.04
N LEU A 39 19.43 4.99 14.53
CA LEU A 39 18.89 6.11 13.76
C LEU A 39 18.79 7.38 14.61
N THR A 40 19.28 8.50 14.06
CA THR A 40 19.04 9.82 14.63
C THR A 40 17.57 10.22 14.53
N PRO A 41 17.06 11.14 15.37
CA PRO A 41 15.67 11.60 15.29
C PRO A 41 15.31 12.15 13.90
N VAL A 42 16.25 12.85 13.24
CA VAL A 42 16.04 13.41 11.89
C VAL A 42 15.91 12.32 10.83
N GLN A 43 16.78 11.31 10.86
CA GLN A 43 16.70 10.16 9.96
C GLN A 43 15.39 9.37 10.14
N ARG A 44 14.95 9.24 11.39
CA ARG A 44 13.71 8.56 11.75
C ARG A 44 12.48 9.34 11.25
N ALA A 45 12.48 10.67 11.42
CA ALA A 45 11.41 11.53 10.93
C ALA A 45 11.31 11.50 9.39
N LEU A 46 12.45 11.58 8.69
CA LEU A 46 12.50 11.50 7.23
C LEU A 46 12.00 10.13 6.74
N GLY A 47 12.45 9.04 7.34
CA GLY A 47 12.03 7.70 7.00
C GLY A 47 10.52 7.51 7.22
N ALA A 48 9.99 7.96 8.36
CA ALA A 48 8.57 7.92 8.65
C ALA A 48 7.75 8.75 7.65
N ALA A 49 8.21 9.95 7.29
CA ALA A 49 7.53 10.80 6.31
C ALA A 49 7.45 10.15 4.92
N LEU A 50 8.53 9.52 4.45
CA LEU A 50 8.55 8.81 3.18
C LEU A 50 7.67 7.56 3.20
N ALA A 51 7.77 6.75 4.26
CA ALA A 51 6.97 5.54 4.41
C ALA A 51 5.47 5.82 4.66
N ALA A 52 5.11 7.04 5.08
CA ALA A 52 3.71 7.43 5.20
C ALA A 52 2.99 7.51 3.85
N LEU A 53 3.69 7.83 2.75
CA LEU A 53 3.08 7.98 1.43
C LEU A 53 2.39 6.70 0.94
N PRO A 54 3.06 5.52 0.84
CA PRO A 54 2.39 4.29 0.45
C PRO A 54 1.27 3.89 1.41
N VAL A 55 1.42 4.15 2.73
CA VAL A 55 0.39 3.88 3.74
C VAL A 55 -0.86 4.72 3.50
N LEU A 56 -0.72 6.02 3.20
CA LEU A 56 -1.85 6.90 2.92
C LEU A 56 -2.55 6.53 1.61
N VAL A 57 -1.80 6.20 0.57
CA VAL A 57 -2.37 5.76 -0.72
C VAL A 57 -3.15 4.45 -0.57
N LEU A 58 -2.60 3.48 0.17
CA LEU A 58 -3.30 2.23 0.47
C LEU A 58 -4.54 2.50 1.34
N GLY A 59 -4.44 3.41 2.31
CA GLY A 59 -5.55 3.85 3.14
C GLY A 59 -6.72 4.41 2.32
N TYR A 60 -6.41 5.23 1.31
CA TYR A 60 -7.40 5.71 0.35
C TYR A 60 -8.05 4.55 -0.43
N GLY A 61 -7.26 3.59 -0.89
CA GLY A 61 -7.76 2.38 -1.55
C GLY A 61 -8.74 1.59 -0.67
N LEU A 62 -8.37 1.34 0.58
CA LEU A 62 -9.21 0.65 1.55
C LEU A 62 -10.51 1.41 1.84
N TRP A 63 -10.47 2.74 1.91
CA TRP A 63 -11.67 3.55 2.04
C TRP A 63 -12.60 3.40 0.83
N ARG A 64 -12.05 3.34 -0.39
CA ARG A 64 -12.83 3.06 -1.61
C ARG A 64 -13.45 1.66 -1.59
N LEU A 65 -12.72 0.67 -1.09
CA LEU A 65 -13.23 -0.70 -0.91
C LEU A 65 -14.37 -0.76 0.10
N ASP A 66 -14.26 -0.03 1.22
CA ASP A 66 -15.34 0.06 2.21
C ASP A 66 -16.63 0.64 1.59
N ARG A 67 -16.51 1.68 0.77
CA ARG A 67 -17.64 2.24 0.02
C ARG A 67 -18.25 1.23 -0.96
N LEU A 68 -17.43 0.42 -1.62
CA LEU A 68 -17.91 -0.67 -2.47
C LEU A 68 -18.71 -1.70 -1.69
N LEU A 69 -18.22 -2.12 -0.51
CA LEU A 69 -18.90 -3.09 0.34
C LEU A 69 -20.25 -2.57 0.87
N LEU A 70 -20.36 -1.27 1.14
CA LEU A 70 -21.61 -0.63 1.50
C LEU A 70 -22.64 -0.67 0.36
N ASN A 71 -22.21 -0.46 -0.89
CA ASN A 71 -23.05 -0.56 -2.07
C ASN A 71 -23.54 -2.02 -2.28
N PHE A 72 -22.68 -3.01 -2.02
CA PHE A 72 -23.06 -4.43 -2.09
C PHE A 72 -24.18 -4.80 -1.12
N ARG A 73 -24.19 -4.24 0.07
CA ARG A 73 -25.31 -4.45 1.03
C ARG A 73 -26.65 -3.93 0.54
N ARG A 74 -26.65 -2.98 -0.41
CA ARG A 74 -27.85 -2.39 -1.04
C ARG A 74 -28.29 -3.11 -2.31
N GLN A 75 -27.67 -4.26 -2.64
CA GLN A 75 -27.91 -5.06 -3.86
C GLN A 75 -27.54 -4.35 -5.19
N ASP A 76 -26.84 -3.22 -5.13
CA ASP A 76 -26.38 -2.45 -6.31
C ASP A 76 -25.03 -2.98 -6.82
N LEU A 77 -24.95 -4.27 -7.18
CA LEU A 77 -23.69 -4.97 -7.47
C LEU A 77 -23.01 -4.51 -8.77
N PHE A 78 -23.79 -4.19 -9.80
CA PHE A 78 -23.28 -3.91 -11.15
C PHE A 78 -23.43 -2.45 -11.57
N THR A 79 -23.53 -1.55 -10.61
CA THR A 79 -23.60 -0.12 -10.93
C THR A 79 -22.25 0.42 -11.42
N PRO A 80 -22.23 1.41 -12.32
CA PRO A 80 -21.01 2.07 -12.76
C PRO A 80 -20.17 2.62 -11.58
N GLN A 81 -20.83 2.99 -10.48
CA GLN A 81 -20.18 3.48 -9.26
C GLN A 81 -19.41 2.36 -8.54
N SER A 82 -19.97 1.14 -8.44
CA SER A 82 -19.31 0.00 -7.83
C SER A 82 -18.05 -0.40 -8.59
N VAL A 83 -18.12 -0.42 -9.93
CA VAL A 83 -16.96 -0.65 -10.80
C VAL A 83 -15.89 0.44 -10.63
N ALA A 84 -16.30 1.71 -10.52
CA ALA A 84 -15.37 2.82 -10.28
C ALA A 84 -14.65 2.71 -8.92
N HIS A 85 -15.34 2.28 -7.87
CA HIS A 85 -14.73 2.05 -6.55
C HIS A 85 -13.72 0.89 -6.57
N LEU A 86 -14.05 -0.22 -7.24
CA LEU A 86 -13.15 -1.36 -7.39
C LEU A 86 -11.89 -0.99 -8.19
N ARG A 87 -12.05 -0.23 -9.28
CA ARG A 87 -10.93 0.28 -10.07
C ARG A 87 -10.04 1.23 -9.26
N ALA A 88 -10.65 2.12 -8.48
CA ALA A 88 -9.91 3.04 -7.62
C ALA A 88 -9.13 2.29 -6.53
N PHE A 89 -9.71 1.25 -5.93
CA PHE A 89 -9.02 0.36 -4.98
C PHE A 89 -7.84 -0.34 -5.62
N ALA A 90 -8.03 -1.01 -6.78
CA ALA A 90 -6.96 -1.71 -7.48
C ALA A 90 -5.82 -0.74 -7.89
N GLY A 91 -6.16 0.44 -8.40
CA GLY A 91 -5.20 1.48 -8.76
C GLY A 91 -4.42 2.03 -7.57
N ALA A 92 -5.11 2.27 -6.45
CA ALA A 92 -4.46 2.73 -5.21
C ALA A 92 -3.54 1.65 -4.61
N THR A 93 -3.94 0.38 -4.62
CA THR A 93 -3.10 -0.72 -4.16
C THR A 93 -1.86 -0.87 -5.03
N LEU A 94 -2.01 -0.81 -6.36
CA LEU A 94 -0.87 -0.83 -7.28
C LEU A 94 0.08 0.36 -7.04
N ALA A 95 -0.45 1.57 -6.91
CA ALA A 95 0.35 2.77 -6.65
C ALA A 95 1.08 2.66 -5.30
N ALA A 96 0.41 2.17 -4.24
CA ALA A 96 1.05 1.95 -2.95
C ALA A 96 2.18 0.91 -3.02
N THR A 97 1.99 -0.18 -3.78
CA THR A 97 3.03 -1.19 -4.00
C THR A 97 4.22 -0.61 -4.76
N LEU A 98 4.00 0.17 -5.82
CA LEU A 98 5.09 0.84 -6.55
C LEU A 98 5.83 1.85 -5.66
N LEU A 99 5.11 2.63 -4.85
CA LEU A 99 5.71 3.54 -3.88
C LEU A 99 6.54 2.80 -2.82
N SER A 100 6.10 1.63 -2.35
CA SER A 100 6.86 0.82 -1.39
C SER A 100 8.16 0.25 -1.97
N ILE A 101 8.23 0.03 -3.29
CA ILE A 101 9.46 -0.40 -3.98
C ILE A 101 10.46 0.76 -4.09
N VAL A 102 9.97 1.98 -4.31
CA VAL A 102 10.79 3.18 -4.50
C VAL A 102 11.20 3.82 -3.18
N GLU A 103 10.44 3.62 -2.10
CA GLU A 103 10.69 4.24 -0.79
C GLU A 103 12.07 3.91 -0.21
N PRO A 104 12.54 2.64 -0.13
CA PRO A 104 13.84 2.32 0.47
C PRO A 104 15.04 3.00 -0.22
N PRO A 105 15.18 2.99 -1.55
CA PRO A 105 16.27 3.71 -2.21
C PRO A 105 16.19 5.24 -2.03
N VAL A 106 14.98 5.82 -2.07
CA VAL A 106 14.79 7.26 -1.84
C VAL A 106 15.17 7.64 -0.41
N ARG A 107 14.77 6.84 0.57
CA ARG A 107 15.16 7.01 1.98
C ARG A 107 16.67 6.93 2.16
N THR A 108 17.32 5.96 1.54
CA THR A 108 18.77 5.80 1.61
C THR A 108 19.49 7.02 1.02
N LEU A 109 19.03 7.55 -0.10
CA LEU A 109 19.53 8.79 -0.69
C LEU A 109 19.33 9.99 0.26
N GLY A 110 18.17 10.11 0.87
CA GLY A 110 17.88 11.17 1.85
C GLY A 110 18.80 11.10 3.07
N TRP A 111 19.05 9.89 3.59
CA TRP A 111 19.98 9.70 4.70
C TRP A 111 21.42 10.03 4.30
N TRP A 112 21.83 9.66 3.11
CA TRP A 112 23.16 10.03 2.58
C TRP A 112 23.34 11.55 2.49
N LEU A 113 22.34 12.28 2.01
CA LEU A 113 22.40 13.76 1.95
C LEU A 113 22.52 14.40 3.34
N ILE A 114 21.90 13.79 4.36
CA ILE A 114 21.95 14.33 5.74
C ILE A 114 23.25 13.95 6.46
N THR A 115 23.74 12.73 6.29
CA THR A 115 24.87 12.20 7.07
C THR A 115 26.21 12.21 6.34
N GLY A 116 26.21 12.38 5.02
CA GLY A 116 27.39 12.24 4.16
C GLY A 116 27.90 10.78 4.05
N VAL A 117 27.28 9.82 4.74
CA VAL A 117 27.71 8.41 4.72
C VAL A 117 27.04 7.68 3.56
N LYS A 118 27.84 7.20 2.61
CA LYS A 118 27.39 6.44 1.46
C LYS A 118 27.01 5.01 1.88
N SER A 119 25.72 4.68 1.78
CA SER A 119 25.23 3.32 1.93
C SER A 119 24.90 2.75 0.55
N PRO A 120 25.04 1.43 0.31
CA PRO A 120 24.69 0.82 -0.97
C PRO A 120 23.20 1.00 -1.23
N LEU A 121 22.86 1.50 -2.42
CA LEU A 121 21.49 1.56 -2.89
C LEU A 121 21.01 0.15 -3.22
N GLN A 122 20.01 -0.33 -2.52
CA GLN A 122 19.37 -1.61 -2.80
C GLN A 122 18.00 -1.33 -3.42
N ILE A 123 17.84 -1.77 -4.66
CA ILE A 123 16.55 -1.80 -5.34
C ILE A 123 16.21 -3.27 -5.51
N GLY A 124 15.17 -3.74 -4.85
CA GLY A 124 14.75 -5.12 -4.91
C GLY A 124 13.24 -5.20 -5.06
N LEU A 125 12.78 -6.16 -5.86
CA LEU A 125 11.38 -6.56 -5.92
C LEU A 125 11.22 -7.82 -5.06
N THR A 126 10.42 -7.75 -4.01
CA THR A 126 10.10 -8.93 -3.20
C THR A 126 9.04 -9.80 -3.89
N GLY A 127 9.00 -11.09 -3.57
CA GLY A 127 7.97 -12.00 -4.08
C GLY A 127 6.56 -11.54 -3.72
N GLU A 128 6.38 -10.96 -2.53
CA GLU A 128 5.11 -10.38 -2.08
C GLU A 128 4.67 -9.19 -2.94
N GLN A 129 5.59 -8.28 -3.26
CA GLN A 129 5.33 -7.15 -4.14
C GLN A 129 4.97 -7.59 -5.55
N ALA A 130 5.68 -8.59 -6.10
CA ALA A 130 5.37 -9.16 -7.40
C ALA A 130 3.97 -9.79 -7.42
N MET A 131 3.60 -10.52 -6.37
CA MET A 131 2.27 -11.11 -6.22
C MET A 131 1.18 -10.04 -6.11
N LEU A 132 1.41 -8.96 -5.34
CA LEU A 132 0.46 -7.85 -5.24
C LEU A 132 0.25 -7.15 -6.59
N ILE A 133 1.29 -6.94 -7.38
CA ILE A 133 1.20 -6.37 -8.73
C ILE A 133 0.34 -7.26 -9.62
N LEU A 134 0.54 -8.58 -9.57
CA LEU A 134 -0.24 -9.56 -10.34
C LEU A 134 -1.72 -9.53 -9.91
N VAL A 135 -2.01 -9.54 -8.62
CA VAL A 135 -3.38 -9.46 -8.08
C VAL A 135 -4.05 -8.15 -8.51
N CYS A 136 -3.35 -7.02 -8.45
CA CYS A 136 -3.88 -5.74 -8.94
C CYS A 136 -4.18 -5.78 -10.44
N GLY A 137 -3.33 -6.44 -11.24
CA GLY A 137 -3.57 -6.69 -12.67
C GLY A 137 -4.84 -7.50 -12.92
N LEU A 138 -5.07 -8.56 -12.14
CA LEU A 138 -6.30 -9.35 -12.20
C LEU A 138 -7.54 -8.51 -11.87
N PHE A 139 -7.49 -7.71 -10.80
CA PHE A 139 -8.60 -6.80 -10.49
C PHE A 139 -8.87 -5.79 -11.60
N TYR A 140 -7.82 -5.28 -12.24
CA TYR A 140 -7.98 -4.40 -13.39
C TYR A 140 -8.67 -5.09 -14.57
N LEU A 141 -8.29 -6.33 -14.88
CA LEU A 141 -8.94 -7.14 -15.92
C LEU A 141 -10.42 -7.39 -15.60
N VAL A 142 -10.73 -7.79 -14.35
CA VAL A 142 -12.12 -8.01 -13.91
C VAL A 142 -12.96 -6.74 -14.07
N THR A 143 -12.44 -5.58 -13.65
CA THR A 143 -13.16 -4.32 -13.80
C THR A 143 -13.40 -3.94 -15.25
N ARG A 144 -12.46 -4.25 -16.16
CA ARG A 144 -12.61 -4.03 -17.59
C ARG A 144 -13.68 -4.93 -18.19
N MET A 145 -13.70 -6.22 -17.81
CA MET A 145 -14.73 -7.17 -18.24
C MET A 145 -16.13 -6.76 -17.77
N MET A 146 -16.26 -6.28 -16.52
CA MET A 146 -17.53 -5.78 -15.99
C MET A 146 -18.03 -4.54 -16.74
N GLN A 147 -17.14 -3.63 -17.13
CA GLN A 147 -17.50 -2.45 -17.93
C GLN A 147 -17.99 -2.85 -19.31
N GLU A 148 -17.30 -3.77 -19.97
CA GLU A 148 -17.68 -4.24 -21.30
C GLU A 148 -18.99 -5.03 -21.27
N GLY A 149 -19.18 -5.87 -20.26
CA GLY A 149 -20.46 -6.59 -20.04
C GLY A 149 -21.64 -5.64 -19.80
N GLY A 150 -21.44 -4.58 -19.02
CA GLY A 150 -22.45 -3.56 -18.80
C GLY A 150 -22.82 -2.78 -20.07
N ARG A 151 -21.83 -2.47 -20.91
CA ARG A 151 -22.05 -1.84 -22.22
C ARG A 151 -22.88 -2.71 -23.14
N LEU A 152 -22.53 -3.99 -23.27
CA LEU A 152 -23.27 -4.94 -24.10
C LEU A 152 -24.72 -5.15 -23.63
N ALA A 153 -24.94 -5.16 -22.30
CA ALA A 153 -26.28 -5.24 -21.74
C ALA A 153 -27.13 -4.02 -22.13
N GLN A 154 -26.59 -2.81 -22.05
CA GLN A 154 -27.28 -1.57 -22.44
C GLN A 154 -27.56 -1.52 -23.95
N GLU A 155 -26.64 -2.00 -24.78
CA GLU A 155 -26.86 -2.09 -26.24
C GLU A 155 -28.01 -3.04 -26.58
N ASN A 156 -28.15 -4.15 -25.84
CA ASN A 156 -29.26 -5.11 -26.06
C ASN A 156 -30.63 -4.58 -25.58
N GLU A 157 -30.67 -3.78 -24.50
CA GLU A 157 -31.93 -3.15 -24.04
C GLU A 157 -32.44 -2.07 -25.03
N GLY A 158 -31.56 -1.51 -25.86
CA GLY A 158 -31.94 -0.52 -26.89
C GLY A 158 -32.57 -1.14 -28.15
N PHE A 159 -32.65 -2.48 -28.27
CA PHE A 159 -33.23 -3.18 -29.41
C PHE A 159 -34.67 -3.69 -29.16
N VAL A 160 -35.28 -3.41 -28.02
CA VAL A 160 -36.67 -3.69 -27.68
C VAL A 160 -37.46 -2.39 -27.67
#